data_b411dbb1cfc0c0fcf2dc6995a66c329c
#
_entry.id   b411dbb1cfc0c0fcf2dc6995a66c329c
#
_cell.length_a   1.000
_cell.length_b   1.000
_cell.length_c   1.000
_cell.angle_alpha   90.00
_cell.angle_beta   90.00
_cell.angle_gamma   90.00
#
_symmetry.space_group_name_H-M   'P 1'
#
loop_
_entity.id
_entity.type
_entity.pdbx_description
1 polymer ?
#
loop_
_entity_poly.entity_id
_entity_poly.type
_entity_poly.pdbx_seq_one_letter_code
_entity_poly.pdbx_strand_id
1 'polypeptide(L)'
;VLSAIDFGLKFIKATIEDKADMMSNSNLIPINSRIFGKNYRFEIEVLTEMNSVEYRVLFGYEFAWKCDEDAEPYIVSETLKIRPEEKGQKYTQLINRDVQKALYKSSETGRCSSKINVETTELVVNKLRAYDEIFYAEVIKKLNTMRFYMENNLDAKSFYQPDPIIRKGLEDMTVDAENLPRVIYQLREKNPKKFELLKDVYKDLFPDVEDIIVKQYKFNGGDNGQLPADAPFIITNAIHVLYVKDKNLMHPIDFAMMSDGAKRVFMILTRIILANVANVSLIAVEEPENSIHPSLFRDYIQIICQLLEDCKIIITSHSPYIISYLEPSWIHVGVNKQPGVAEFFTFKKSGQRLLQQDAANFKMSTGDYLFSMLADEESNWEDYLECDVNE
;
A
#
# COMPACT_ATOMS: atom_id res chain seq x y z
N VAL A 1 -0.61 1.45 11.26
CA VAL A 1 0.35 0.58 10.55
C VAL A 1 0.54 1.04 9.11
N LEU A 2 -0.52 1.12 8.30
CA LEU A 2 -0.41 1.49 6.89
C LEU A 2 0.25 2.87 6.70
N SER A 3 -0.12 3.86 7.50
CA SER A 3 0.51 5.19 7.47
C SER A 3 2.02 5.14 7.80
N ALA A 4 2.45 4.23 8.67
CA ALA A 4 3.87 4.04 8.98
C ALA A 4 4.62 3.39 7.79
N ILE A 5 3.98 2.45 7.09
CA ILE A 5 4.55 1.86 5.87
C ILE A 5 4.67 2.90 4.76
N ASP A 6 3.60 3.69 4.54
CA ASP A 6 3.58 4.78 3.56
C ASP A 6 4.70 5.79 3.83
N PHE A 7 4.82 6.22 5.07
CA PHE A 7 5.90 7.10 5.52
C PHE A 7 7.28 6.50 5.22
N GLY A 8 7.51 5.24 5.59
CA GLY A 8 8.78 4.57 5.37
C GLY A 8 9.17 4.49 3.90
N LEU A 9 8.22 4.19 3.03
CA LEU A 9 8.45 4.13 1.58
C LEU A 9 8.62 5.51 0.95
N LYS A 10 7.89 6.52 1.44
CA LYS A 10 8.08 7.92 1.01
C LYS A 10 9.44 8.45 1.43
N PHE A 11 9.88 8.12 2.65
CA PHE A 11 11.18 8.53 3.16
C PHE A 11 12.35 8.07 2.29
N ILE A 12 12.30 6.84 1.76
CA ILE A 12 13.34 6.34 0.83
C ILE A 12 13.55 7.28 -0.36
N LYS A 13 12.46 7.86 -0.89
CA LYS A 13 12.46 8.67 -2.12
C LYS A 13 12.56 10.17 -1.89
N ALA A 14 12.33 10.62 -0.69
CA ALA A 14 12.32 12.02 -0.33
C ALA A 14 13.68 12.70 -0.58
N THR A 15 13.66 13.99 -0.86
CA THR A 15 14.89 14.79 -0.94
C THR A 15 15.56 14.88 0.44
N ILE A 16 16.77 15.39 0.50
CA ILE A 16 17.49 15.60 1.77
C ILE A 16 16.70 16.57 2.67
N GLU A 17 16.17 17.64 2.09
CA GLU A 17 15.36 18.64 2.79
C GLU A 17 14.05 18.03 3.30
N ASP A 18 13.30 17.32 2.43
CA ASP A 18 12.07 16.64 2.82
C ASP A 18 12.32 15.60 3.93
N LYS A 19 13.44 14.88 3.88
CA LYS A 19 13.81 13.94 4.95
C LYS A 19 14.02 14.64 6.29
N ALA A 20 14.73 15.77 6.29
CA ALA A 20 14.93 16.56 7.49
C ALA A 20 13.59 17.03 8.08
N ASP A 21 12.66 17.48 7.23
CA ASP A 21 11.31 17.85 7.63
C ASP A 21 10.51 16.64 8.16
N MET A 22 10.57 15.50 7.47
CA MET A 22 9.91 14.26 7.91
C MET A 22 10.42 13.79 9.27
N MET A 23 11.71 13.90 9.54
CA MET A 23 12.32 13.52 10.83
C MET A 23 12.03 14.53 11.95
N SER A 24 11.65 15.75 11.62
CA SER A 24 11.35 16.83 12.55
C SER A 24 9.86 16.98 12.84
N ASN A 25 8.98 16.42 11.99
CA ASN A 25 7.54 16.63 12.06
C ASN A 25 6.80 15.37 12.48
N SER A 26 6.62 15.19 13.79
CA SER A 26 5.87 14.06 14.37
C SER A 26 4.38 14.04 13.99
N ASN A 27 3.85 15.10 13.38
CA ASN A 27 2.45 15.12 12.92
C ASN A 27 2.22 14.27 11.66
N LEU A 28 3.28 13.94 10.92
CA LEU A 28 3.19 13.05 9.75
C LEU A 28 2.91 11.60 10.15
N ILE A 29 3.43 11.18 11.31
CA ILE A 29 3.08 9.92 11.97
C ILE A 29 2.83 10.24 13.45
N PRO A 30 1.65 9.96 14.00
CA PRO A 30 1.40 10.09 15.42
C PRO A 30 2.38 9.23 16.23
N ILE A 31 3.22 9.86 17.03
CA ILE A 31 4.17 9.16 17.89
C ILE A 31 3.52 8.95 19.26
N ASN A 32 3.44 7.70 19.68
CA ASN A 32 2.95 7.37 21.01
C ASN A 32 3.93 7.90 22.07
N SER A 33 3.42 8.58 23.10
CA SER A 33 4.23 9.14 24.19
C SER A 33 5.11 8.11 24.91
N ARG A 34 4.72 6.83 24.92
CA ARG A 34 5.48 5.74 25.56
C ARG A 34 6.69 5.29 24.75
N ILE A 35 6.67 5.51 23.43
CA ILE A 35 7.78 5.22 22.53
C ILE A 35 8.50 6.50 22.09
N PHE A 36 8.12 7.63 22.66
CA PHE A 36 8.81 8.90 22.47
C PHE A 36 10.29 8.75 22.86
N GLY A 37 11.19 9.17 21.98
CA GLY A 37 12.63 8.97 22.17
C GLY A 37 13.18 7.65 21.59
N LYS A 38 12.34 6.73 21.13
CA LYS A 38 12.80 5.61 20.29
C LYS A 38 12.95 6.07 18.85
N ASN A 39 13.96 5.53 18.17
CA ASN A 39 14.18 5.79 16.76
C ASN A 39 13.06 5.20 15.90
N TYR A 40 12.84 5.79 14.72
CA TYR A 40 12.04 5.15 13.68
C TYR A 40 12.92 4.15 12.92
N ARG A 41 12.48 2.90 12.85
CA ARG A 41 13.12 1.86 12.06
C ARG A 41 12.17 1.34 11.00
N PHE A 42 12.68 1.22 9.79
CA PHE A 42 11.98 0.66 8.65
C PHE A 42 12.84 -0.39 7.96
N GLU A 43 12.28 -1.55 7.70
CA GLU A 43 12.93 -2.62 6.98
C GLU A 43 11.96 -3.23 5.97
N ILE A 44 12.46 -3.53 4.78
CA ILE A 44 11.66 -4.12 3.71
C ILE A 44 12.48 -5.20 2.99
N GLU A 45 11.79 -6.27 2.60
CA GLU A 45 12.32 -7.31 1.75
C GLU A 45 11.56 -7.31 0.42
N VAL A 46 12.29 -7.25 -0.69
CA VAL A 46 11.71 -7.24 -2.03
C VAL A 46 12.45 -8.20 -2.95
N LEU A 47 11.72 -8.75 -3.93
CA LEU A 47 12.31 -9.49 -5.04
C LEU A 47 12.59 -8.54 -6.20
N THR A 48 13.73 -8.69 -6.84
CA THR A 48 14.10 -7.94 -8.05
C THR A 48 14.98 -8.81 -8.93
N GLU A 49 14.88 -8.62 -10.23
CA GLU A 49 15.76 -9.26 -11.21
C GLU A 49 16.98 -8.36 -11.46
N MET A 50 18.16 -8.96 -11.53
CA MET A 50 19.41 -8.32 -11.91
C MET A 50 20.20 -9.31 -12.78
N ASN A 51 20.57 -8.91 -13.99
CA ASN A 51 21.26 -9.77 -14.97
C ASN A 51 20.55 -11.12 -15.21
N SER A 52 19.20 -11.12 -15.31
CA SER A 52 18.36 -12.32 -15.50
C SER A 52 18.41 -13.33 -14.32
N VAL A 53 18.87 -12.90 -13.16
CA VAL A 53 18.83 -13.67 -11.92
C VAL A 53 17.93 -12.95 -10.92
N GLU A 54 17.03 -13.69 -10.28
CA GLU A 54 16.17 -13.16 -9.24
C GLU A 54 16.93 -13.08 -7.91
N TYR A 55 16.87 -11.90 -7.29
CA TYR A 55 17.50 -11.60 -6.00
C TYR A 55 16.47 -11.19 -4.97
N ARG A 56 16.70 -11.67 -3.76
CA ARG A 56 16.05 -11.18 -2.56
C ARG A 56 16.87 -10.03 -1.99
N VAL A 57 16.26 -8.87 -1.90
CA VAL A 57 16.86 -7.61 -1.44
C VAL A 57 16.30 -7.28 -0.07
N LEU A 58 17.16 -7.16 0.93
CA LEU A 58 16.81 -6.69 2.27
C LEU A 58 17.37 -5.29 2.44
N PHE A 59 16.50 -4.30 2.57
CA PHE A 59 16.85 -2.90 2.78
C PHE A 59 16.24 -2.40 4.08
N GLY A 60 17.04 -1.74 4.90
CA GLY A 60 16.57 -1.14 6.13
C GLY A 60 17.33 0.12 6.49
N TYR A 61 16.66 1.01 7.20
CA TYR A 61 17.25 2.21 7.78
C TYR A 61 16.60 2.54 9.12
N GLU A 62 17.33 3.31 9.92
CA GLU A 62 16.89 3.81 11.20
C GLU A 62 17.32 5.27 11.33
N PHE A 63 16.42 6.12 11.85
CA PHE A 63 16.74 7.51 12.15
C PHE A 63 16.24 7.93 13.53
N ALA A 64 16.90 8.93 14.10
CA ALA A 64 16.49 9.58 15.33
C ALA A 64 15.54 10.73 15.02
N TRP A 65 14.39 10.78 15.73
CA TRP A 65 13.49 11.92 15.66
C TRP A 65 14.15 13.18 16.23
N LYS A 66 13.81 14.34 15.66
CA LYS A 66 14.14 15.62 16.26
C LYS A 66 13.23 15.83 17.48
N CYS A 67 13.74 15.56 18.67
CA CYS A 67 12.98 15.66 19.91
C CYS A 67 13.05 17.06 20.54
N ASP A 68 14.14 17.80 20.29
CA ASP A 68 14.42 19.14 20.84
C ASP A 68 14.66 20.14 19.70
N GLU A 69 14.38 21.41 19.95
CA GLU A 69 14.58 22.49 18.94
C GLU A 69 16.04 22.57 18.48
N ASP A 70 16.99 22.31 19.39
CA ASP A 70 18.44 22.38 19.11
C ASP A 70 19.02 21.06 18.56
N ALA A 71 18.26 19.96 18.55
CA ALA A 71 18.73 18.69 18.05
C ALA A 71 18.62 18.61 16.53
N GLU A 72 19.68 18.26 15.83
CA GLU A 72 19.65 17.98 14.40
C GLU A 72 19.22 16.53 14.16
N PRO A 73 18.27 16.28 13.24
CA PRO A 73 17.88 14.92 12.89
C PRO A 73 18.99 14.21 12.13
N TYR A 74 19.15 12.91 12.34
CA TYR A 74 20.20 12.13 11.67
C TYR A 74 19.80 10.68 11.45
N ILE A 75 20.38 10.09 10.41
CA ILE A 75 20.27 8.65 10.15
C ILE A 75 21.21 7.90 11.10
N VAL A 76 20.64 7.00 11.89
CA VAL A 76 21.37 6.16 12.85
C VAL A 76 22.04 5.00 12.13
N SER A 77 21.31 4.33 11.23
CA SER A 77 21.85 3.21 10.48
C SER A 77 21.17 3.06 9.11
N GLU A 78 21.87 2.46 8.16
CA GLU A 78 21.33 2.04 6.88
C GLU A 78 22.01 0.76 6.41
N THR A 79 21.23 -0.22 5.97
CA THR A 79 21.74 -1.50 5.48
C THR A 79 21.06 -1.89 4.19
N LEU A 80 21.86 -2.38 3.24
CA LEU A 80 21.35 -3.04 2.03
C LEU A 80 22.09 -4.36 1.86
N LYS A 81 21.33 -5.44 1.74
CA LYS A 81 21.85 -6.79 1.53
C LYS A 81 21.07 -7.45 0.38
N ILE A 82 21.78 -8.26 -0.40
CA ILE A 82 21.14 -9.08 -1.45
C ILE A 82 21.57 -10.53 -1.34
N ARG A 83 20.73 -11.43 -1.80
CA ARG A 83 21.07 -12.84 -2.07
C ARG A 83 20.30 -13.33 -3.29
N PRO A 84 20.89 -14.23 -4.11
CA PRO A 84 20.10 -14.94 -5.11
C PRO A 84 18.94 -15.70 -4.45
N GLU A 85 17.79 -15.81 -5.14
CA GLU A 85 16.60 -16.52 -4.60
C GLU A 85 16.76 -18.04 -4.69
N GLU A 86 17.98 -18.53 -4.67
CA GLU A 86 18.32 -19.95 -4.63
C GLU A 86 18.49 -20.45 -3.20
N LYS A 87 18.12 -21.71 -2.98
CA LYS A 87 18.20 -22.33 -1.66
C LYS A 87 19.66 -22.40 -1.15
N GLY A 88 19.89 -21.94 0.08
CA GLY A 88 21.18 -22.02 0.75
C GLY A 88 22.13 -20.86 0.49
N GLN A 89 21.76 -19.89 -0.31
CA GLN A 89 22.54 -18.67 -0.55
C GLN A 89 22.54 -17.75 0.66
N LYS A 90 23.69 -17.11 0.89
CA LYS A 90 23.88 -16.14 1.99
C LYS A 90 23.72 -14.70 1.48
N TYR A 91 23.25 -13.83 2.37
CA TYR A 91 23.21 -12.41 2.08
C TYR A 91 24.60 -11.81 1.91
N THR A 92 24.77 -11.01 0.87
CA THR A 92 25.93 -10.16 0.61
C THR A 92 25.57 -8.73 1.00
N GLN A 93 26.40 -8.13 1.84
CA GLN A 93 26.26 -6.72 2.26
C GLN A 93 26.69 -5.78 1.14
N LEU A 94 25.81 -4.88 0.73
CA LEU A 94 26.07 -3.85 -0.30
C LEU A 94 26.23 -2.46 0.28
N ILE A 95 25.45 -2.10 1.30
CA ILE A 95 25.53 -0.84 2.04
C ILE A 95 25.56 -1.17 3.52
N ASN A 96 26.44 -0.48 4.24
CA ASN A 96 26.53 -0.51 5.70
C ASN A 96 26.88 0.86 6.22
N ARG A 97 25.94 1.51 6.89
CA ARG A 97 26.11 2.82 7.49
C ARG A 97 25.79 2.77 8.97
N ASP A 98 26.59 3.42 9.75
CA ASP A 98 26.32 3.83 11.13
C ASP A 98 26.50 5.37 11.26
N VAL A 99 26.36 5.92 12.46
CA VAL A 99 26.47 7.37 12.73
C VAL A 99 27.83 7.94 12.31
N GLN A 100 28.91 7.11 12.35
CA GLN A 100 30.27 7.58 12.12
C GLN A 100 30.74 7.41 10.68
N LYS A 101 30.23 6.41 9.97
CA LYS A 101 30.76 6.03 8.66
C LYS A 101 29.66 5.47 7.77
N ALA A 102 29.78 5.71 6.47
CA ALA A 102 28.98 5.10 5.45
C ALA A 102 29.89 4.33 4.48
N LEU A 103 29.58 3.06 4.28
CA LEU A 103 30.34 2.14 3.43
C LEU A 103 29.43 1.52 2.38
N TYR A 104 29.98 1.31 1.19
CA TYR A 104 29.31 0.58 0.13
C TYR A 104 30.24 -0.42 -0.57
N LYS A 105 29.68 -1.35 -1.26
CA LYS A 105 30.40 -2.34 -2.05
C LYS A 105 30.55 -1.82 -3.48
N SER A 106 31.79 -1.45 -3.87
CA SER A 106 32.07 -0.83 -5.18
C SER A 106 32.28 -1.81 -6.32
N SER A 107 32.56 -3.09 -6.02
CA SER A 107 32.81 -4.12 -7.04
C SER A 107 32.17 -5.46 -6.65
N GLU A 108 31.85 -6.27 -7.62
CA GLU A 108 31.15 -7.55 -7.41
C GLU A 108 31.94 -8.54 -6.54
N THR A 109 33.25 -8.60 -6.71
CA THR A 109 34.15 -9.49 -5.95
C THR A 109 34.67 -8.89 -4.66
N GLY A 110 34.51 -7.56 -4.45
CA GLY A 110 35.01 -6.82 -3.30
C GLY A 110 34.17 -7.02 -2.02
N ARG A 111 34.62 -6.38 -0.96
CA ARG A 111 33.88 -6.27 0.31
C ARG A 111 33.15 -4.92 0.37
N CYS A 112 32.14 -4.82 1.24
CA CYS A 112 31.49 -3.55 1.57
C CYS A 112 32.42 -2.70 2.45
N SER A 113 33.38 -1.99 1.82
CA SER A 113 34.46 -1.25 2.50
C SER A 113 34.78 0.10 1.86
N SER A 114 34.24 0.40 0.70
CA SER A 114 34.44 1.69 0.04
C SER A 114 33.69 2.78 0.80
N LYS A 115 34.40 3.84 1.19
CA LYS A 115 33.80 4.96 1.92
C LYS A 115 33.01 5.87 0.99
N ILE A 116 31.90 6.39 1.46
CA ILE A 116 31.11 7.40 0.79
C ILE A 116 30.71 8.48 1.81
N ASN A 117 30.80 9.74 1.38
CA ASN A 117 30.35 10.86 2.20
C ASN A 117 28.88 11.11 1.91
N VAL A 118 28.08 11.12 2.94
CA VAL A 118 26.63 11.43 2.90
C VAL A 118 26.32 12.47 3.98
N GLU A 119 25.29 13.26 3.76
CA GLU A 119 24.79 14.17 4.77
C GLU A 119 24.09 13.40 5.91
N THR A 120 23.88 14.07 7.04
CA THR A 120 23.28 13.44 8.23
C THR A 120 21.90 12.84 7.95
N THR A 121 21.10 13.48 7.11
CA THR A 121 19.74 13.08 6.71
C THR A 121 19.68 12.36 5.36
N GLU A 122 20.78 12.24 4.62
CA GLU A 122 20.83 11.59 3.30
C GLU A 122 21.02 10.09 3.43
N LEU A 123 20.20 9.27 2.78
CA LEU A 123 20.45 7.82 2.66
C LEU A 123 21.54 7.53 1.62
N VAL A 124 22.41 6.56 1.90
CA VAL A 124 23.44 6.08 0.96
C VAL A 124 22.81 5.58 -0.33
N VAL A 125 21.66 4.90 -0.25
CA VAL A 125 20.91 4.41 -1.43
C VAL A 125 20.52 5.55 -2.37
N ASN A 126 20.26 6.75 -1.87
CA ASN A 126 19.96 7.92 -2.70
C ASN A 126 21.22 8.50 -3.35
N LYS A 127 22.30 8.58 -2.60
CA LYS A 127 23.59 9.04 -3.13
C LYS A 127 24.10 8.16 -4.25
N LEU A 128 23.99 6.85 -4.08
CA LEU A 128 24.43 5.86 -5.06
C LEU A 128 23.58 5.84 -6.33
N ARG A 129 22.39 6.46 -6.33
CA ARG A 129 21.56 6.61 -7.53
C ARG A 129 22.27 7.32 -8.69
N ALA A 130 23.24 8.18 -8.36
CA ALA A 130 24.04 8.91 -9.35
C ALA A 130 25.25 8.10 -9.89
N TYR A 131 25.43 6.85 -9.42
CA TYR A 131 26.57 6.01 -9.77
C TYR A 131 26.13 4.91 -10.75
N ASP A 132 26.16 5.20 -12.04
CA ASP A 132 25.69 4.27 -13.07
C ASP A 132 26.54 2.99 -13.22
N GLU A 133 27.79 3.00 -12.72
CA GLU A 133 28.74 1.88 -12.86
C GLU A 133 28.66 0.85 -11.72
N ILE A 134 27.73 1.02 -10.76
CA ILE A 134 27.58 0.05 -9.67
C ILE A 134 26.87 -1.20 -10.18
N PHE A 135 27.45 -2.39 -9.93
CA PHE A 135 26.92 -3.67 -10.40
C PHE A 135 25.49 -4.00 -9.90
N TYR A 136 25.00 -3.30 -8.86
CA TYR A 136 23.63 -3.41 -8.33
C TYR A 136 22.79 -2.14 -8.58
N ALA A 137 23.07 -1.40 -9.63
CA ALA A 137 22.33 -0.19 -9.99
C ALA A 137 20.82 -0.47 -10.16
N GLU A 138 20.44 -1.65 -10.68
CA GLU A 138 19.03 -2.08 -10.81
C GLU A 138 18.33 -2.19 -9.45
N VAL A 139 19.02 -2.69 -8.42
CA VAL A 139 18.49 -2.75 -7.05
C VAL A 139 18.26 -1.33 -6.50
N ILE A 140 19.23 -0.43 -6.68
CA ILE A 140 19.10 0.97 -6.27
C ILE A 140 17.93 1.63 -6.99
N LYS A 141 17.81 1.40 -8.29
CA LYS A 141 16.69 1.91 -9.09
C LYS A 141 15.35 1.37 -8.59
N LYS A 142 15.25 0.06 -8.32
CA LYS A 142 14.02 -0.57 -7.80
C LYS A 142 13.58 0.08 -6.50
N LEU A 143 14.47 0.23 -5.51
CA LEU A 143 14.18 0.86 -4.21
C LEU A 143 13.68 2.31 -4.39
N ASN A 144 14.29 3.08 -5.29
CA ASN A 144 13.91 4.47 -5.53
C ASN A 144 12.66 4.63 -6.42
N THR A 145 12.23 3.60 -7.13
CA THR A 145 11.06 3.65 -8.04
C THR A 145 9.85 2.91 -7.51
N MET A 146 9.96 2.16 -6.40
CA MET A 146 8.82 1.50 -5.78
C MET A 146 7.70 2.50 -5.53
N ARG A 147 6.49 2.15 -5.92
CA ARG A 147 5.30 2.96 -5.71
C ARG A 147 4.41 2.26 -4.70
N PHE A 148 3.91 3.03 -3.76
CA PHE A 148 2.93 2.63 -2.77
C PHE A 148 1.68 3.48 -2.95
N TYR A 149 0.54 2.84 -2.86
CA TYR A 149 -0.74 3.52 -2.83
C TYR A 149 -1.56 3.00 -1.65
N MET A 150 -2.16 3.88 -0.88
CA MET A 150 -3.03 3.53 0.24
C MET A 150 -4.45 4.04 -0.04
N GLU A 151 -5.41 3.10 -0.11
CA GLU A 151 -6.83 3.42 -0.17
C GLU A 151 -7.42 3.35 1.23
N ASN A 152 -7.58 4.50 1.83
CA ASN A 152 -8.16 4.68 3.17
C ASN A 152 -9.51 5.42 3.14
N ASN A 153 -10.05 5.69 1.96
CA ASN A 153 -11.28 6.44 1.81
C ASN A 153 -12.49 5.51 1.97
N LEU A 154 -13.27 5.75 2.99
CA LEU A 154 -14.49 4.99 3.27
C LEU A 154 -15.71 5.53 2.50
N ASP A 155 -15.68 6.81 2.09
CA ASP A 155 -16.76 7.44 1.32
C ASP A 155 -16.51 7.35 -0.18
N ALA A 156 -17.04 6.30 -0.81
CA ALA A 156 -16.98 6.17 -2.26
C ALA A 156 -17.91 7.12 -3.02
N LYS A 157 -18.84 7.79 -2.35
CA LYS A 157 -19.87 8.58 -3.02
C LYS A 157 -19.32 9.80 -3.74
N SER A 158 -18.38 10.50 -3.13
CA SER A 158 -17.77 11.72 -3.70
C SER A 158 -17.00 11.45 -4.98
N PHE A 159 -16.42 10.25 -5.14
CA PHE A 159 -15.61 9.89 -6.30
C PHE A 159 -16.40 9.71 -7.60
N TYR A 160 -17.72 9.52 -7.53
CA TYR A 160 -18.58 9.31 -8.69
C TYR A 160 -19.29 10.58 -9.16
N GLN A 161 -19.12 11.68 -8.46
CA GLN A 161 -19.75 12.94 -8.87
C GLN A 161 -19.06 13.52 -10.11
N PRO A 162 -19.80 13.98 -11.12
CA PRO A 162 -19.25 14.65 -12.27
C PRO A 162 -18.60 15.97 -11.83
N ASP A 163 -17.30 16.10 -12.04
CA ASP A 163 -16.56 17.31 -11.67
C ASP A 163 -15.64 17.76 -12.82
N PRO A 164 -15.76 18.99 -13.31
CA PRO A 164 -14.86 19.56 -14.29
C PRO A 164 -13.54 20.02 -13.68
N ILE A 165 -13.44 20.14 -12.36
CA ILE A 165 -12.26 20.66 -11.66
C ILE A 165 -11.27 19.51 -11.42
N ILE A 166 -10.00 19.77 -11.67
CA ILE A 166 -8.92 18.80 -11.49
C ILE A 166 -7.76 19.46 -10.77
N ARG A 167 -7.21 18.76 -9.80
CA ARG A 167 -5.96 19.18 -9.19
C ARG A 167 -4.81 19.09 -10.19
N LYS A 168 -3.96 20.13 -10.28
CA LYS A 168 -2.75 20.08 -11.12
C LYS A 168 -1.86 18.91 -10.70
N GLY A 169 -1.32 18.20 -11.69
CA GLY A 169 -0.53 16.99 -11.47
C GLY A 169 -1.35 15.68 -11.42
N LEU A 170 -2.69 15.76 -11.39
CA LEU A 170 -3.61 14.61 -11.45
C LEU A 170 -4.45 14.59 -12.73
N GLU A 171 -3.97 15.25 -13.80
CA GLU A 171 -4.67 15.32 -15.10
C GLU A 171 -4.68 13.97 -15.80
N ASP A 172 -3.67 13.15 -15.57
CA ASP A 172 -3.55 11.82 -16.15
C ASP A 172 -4.24 10.75 -15.32
N MET A 173 -4.35 9.56 -15.90
CA MET A 173 -4.89 8.36 -15.27
C MET A 173 -3.92 7.87 -14.20
N THR A 174 -4.14 8.30 -12.96
CA THR A 174 -3.35 7.92 -11.78
C THR A 174 -4.17 7.10 -10.80
N VAL A 175 -3.49 6.33 -9.94
CA VAL A 175 -4.16 5.46 -8.95
C VAL A 175 -4.91 6.29 -7.91
N ASP A 176 -4.40 7.45 -7.56
CA ASP A 176 -4.91 8.38 -6.55
C ASP A 176 -5.91 9.42 -7.10
N ALA A 177 -6.28 9.31 -8.37
CA ALA A 177 -7.24 10.24 -8.98
C ALA A 177 -8.60 10.23 -8.27
N GLU A 178 -9.14 11.41 -7.98
CA GLU A 178 -10.37 11.59 -7.20
C GLU A 178 -11.65 11.41 -8.04
N ASN A 179 -11.63 11.70 -9.35
CA ASN A 179 -12.79 11.60 -10.23
C ASN A 179 -12.81 10.27 -11.00
N LEU A 180 -13.47 9.25 -10.44
CA LEU A 180 -13.53 7.93 -11.05
C LEU A 180 -14.16 7.89 -12.44
N PRO A 181 -15.30 8.54 -12.74
CA PRO A 181 -15.86 8.53 -14.09
C PRO A 181 -14.88 8.99 -15.16
N ARG A 182 -14.07 10.00 -14.85
CA ARG A 182 -13.02 10.47 -15.75
C ARG A 182 -11.89 9.45 -15.91
N VAL A 183 -11.41 8.87 -14.81
CA VAL A 183 -10.37 7.85 -14.83
C VAL A 183 -10.83 6.63 -15.62
N ILE A 184 -12.07 6.19 -15.44
CA ILE A 184 -12.67 5.08 -16.21
C ILE A 184 -12.78 5.44 -17.70
N TYR A 185 -13.14 6.68 -18.03
CA TYR A 185 -13.14 7.14 -19.41
C TYR A 185 -11.72 7.06 -20.01
N GLN A 186 -10.70 7.54 -19.30
CA GLN A 186 -9.32 7.46 -19.75
C GLN A 186 -8.82 6.01 -19.84
N LEU A 187 -9.22 5.14 -18.91
CA LEU A 187 -8.91 3.71 -18.95
C LEU A 187 -9.48 3.06 -20.21
N ARG A 188 -10.75 3.35 -20.54
CA ARG A 188 -11.39 2.86 -21.77
C ARG A 188 -10.62 3.31 -23.03
N GLU A 189 -10.21 4.57 -23.09
CA GLU A 189 -9.53 5.13 -24.27
C GLU A 189 -8.08 4.61 -24.41
N LYS A 190 -7.34 4.53 -23.29
CA LYS A 190 -5.91 4.18 -23.29
C LYS A 190 -5.67 2.66 -23.16
N ASN A 191 -6.53 1.94 -22.44
CA ASN A 191 -6.39 0.51 -22.11
C ASN A 191 -7.75 -0.22 -22.18
N PRO A 192 -8.37 -0.35 -23.37
CA PRO A 192 -9.71 -0.91 -23.50
C PRO A 192 -9.82 -2.34 -22.94
N LYS A 193 -8.77 -3.16 -23.05
CA LYS A 193 -8.76 -4.52 -22.48
C LYS A 193 -8.89 -4.52 -20.95
N LYS A 194 -8.21 -3.61 -20.26
CA LYS A 194 -8.32 -3.48 -18.80
C LYS A 194 -9.68 -2.91 -18.39
N PHE A 195 -10.27 -2.04 -19.21
CA PHE A 195 -11.64 -1.56 -18.99
C PHE A 195 -12.66 -2.69 -19.10
N GLU A 196 -12.59 -3.53 -20.14
CA GLU A 196 -13.47 -4.69 -20.27
C GLU A 196 -13.27 -5.69 -19.13
N LEU A 197 -12.01 -5.95 -18.72
CA LEU A 197 -11.71 -6.79 -17.55
C LEU A 197 -12.41 -6.24 -16.29
N LEU A 198 -12.33 -4.92 -16.04
CA LEU A 198 -13.01 -4.30 -14.90
C LEU A 198 -14.51 -4.54 -14.92
N LYS A 199 -15.14 -4.38 -16.12
CA LYS A 199 -16.58 -4.63 -16.29
C LYS A 199 -16.94 -6.09 -16.01
N ASP A 200 -16.14 -7.01 -16.52
CA ASP A 200 -16.42 -8.45 -16.41
C ASP A 200 -16.32 -8.91 -14.95
N VAL A 201 -15.23 -8.57 -14.24
CA VAL A 201 -15.09 -8.94 -12.82
C VAL A 201 -16.13 -8.27 -11.93
N TYR A 202 -16.58 -7.05 -12.29
CA TYR A 202 -17.65 -6.40 -11.55
C TYR A 202 -19.02 -7.06 -11.79
N LYS A 203 -19.30 -7.49 -13.03
CA LYS A 203 -20.53 -8.25 -13.36
C LYS A 203 -20.56 -9.62 -12.70
N ASP A 204 -19.41 -10.27 -12.53
CA ASP A 204 -19.31 -11.53 -11.78
C ASP A 204 -19.75 -11.36 -10.32
N LEU A 205 -19.42 -10.23 -9.70
CA LEU A 205 -19.85 -9.89 -8.34
C LEU A 205 -21.30 -9.37 -8.26
N PHE A 206 -21.77 -8.69 -9.29
CA PHE A 206 -23.10 -8.10 -9.37
C PHE A 206 -23.84 -8.60 -10.61
N PRO A 207 -24.41 -9.83 -10.58
CA PRO A 207 -24.97 -10.48 -11.75
C PRO A 207 -26.16 -9.75 -12.40
N ASP A 208 -26.81 -8.83 -11.67
CA ASP A 208 -27.90 -8.00 -12.22
C ASP A 208 -27.37 -6.86 -13.09
N VAL A 209 -26.09 -6.51 -12.97
CA VAL A 209 -25.43 -5.52 -13.83
C VAL A 209 -25.20 -6.11 -15.22
N GLU A 210 -25.83 -5.53 -16.24
CA GLU A 210 -25.67 -5.93 -17.63
C GLU A 210 -24.47 -5.23 -18.28
N ASP A 211 -24.31 -3.93 -18.03
CA ASP A 211 -23.20 -3.14 -18.58
C ASP A 211 -22.88 -1.91 -17.75
N ILE A 212 -21.62 -1.42 -17.88
CA ILE A 212 -21.13 -0.18 -17.31
C ILE A 212 -20.73 0.73 -18.47
N ILE A 213 -21.33 1.92 -18.52
CA ILE A 213 -21.20 2.85 -19.63
C ILE A 213 -20.61 4.15 -19.10
N VAL A 214 -19.48 4.60 -19.66
CA VAL A 214 -18.94 5.92 -19.37
C VAL A 214 -19.18 6.87 -20.54
N LYS A 215 -19.72 8.06 -20.24
CA LYS A 215 -19.99 9.12 -21.23
C LYS A 215 -19.23 10.38 -20.88
N GLN A 216 -18.73 11.05 -21.91
CA GLN A 216 -18.16 12.38 -21.82
C GLN A 216 -19.17 13.40 -22.34
N TYR A 217 -19.42 14.44 -21.56
CA TYR A 217 -20.23 15.59 -21.95
C TYR A 217 -19.33 16.82 -22.04
N LYS A 218 -19.12 17.30 -23.27
CA LYS A 218 -18.36 18.53 -23.52
C LYS A 218 -19.31 19.72 -23.41
N PHE A 219 -18.84 20.75 -22.78
CA PHE A 219 -19.55 22.05 -22.77
C PHE A 219 -18.69 23.09 -23.47
N ASN A 220 -19.35 23.94 -24.26
CA ASN A 220 -18.68 25.09 -24.86
C ASN A 220 -18.39 26.06 -23.72
N GLY A 221 -17.15 26.18 -23.34
CA GLY A 221 -16.71 27.14 -22.36
C GLY A 221 -16.98 28.57 -22.89
N GLY A 222 -18.08 29.14 -22.46
CA GLY A 222 -18.09 30.62 -22.35
C GLY A 222 -16.95 30.98 -21.39
N ASP A 223 -16.41 32.18 -21.50
CA ASP A 223 -15.26 32.71 -20.75
C ASP A 223 -14.97 31.94 -19.45
N ASN A 224 -14.18 30.88 -19.57
CA ASN A 224 -13.78 30.07 -18.42
C ASN A 224 -12.97 31.02 -17.57
N GLY A 225 -13.54 31.47 -16.44
CA GLY A 225 -12.84 32.35 -15.53
C GLY A 225 -11.43 31.80 -15.39
N GLN A 226 -10.46 32.53 -15.95
CA GLN A 226 -9.08 32.09 -15.93
C GLN A 226 -8.68 32.01 -14.46
N LEU A 227 -8.48 30.80 -13.99
CA LEU A 227 -7.93 30.60 -12.66
C LEU A 227 -6.56 31.28 -12.61
N PRO A 228 -6.17 31.86 -11.49
CA PRO A 228 -4.81 32.41 -11.31
C PRO A 228 -3.78 31.32 -11.71
N ALA A 229 -2.64 31.76 -12.26
CA ALA A 229 -1.61 30.83 -12.76
C ALA A 229 -1.06 29.90 -11.66
N ASP A 230 -1.08 30.36 -10.42
CA ASP A 230 -0.68 29.66 -9.20
C ASP A 230 -1.80 28.81 -8.58
N ALA A 231 -3.03 28.87 -9.11
CA ALA A 231 -4.12 28.03 -8.61
C ALA A 231 -3.73 26.53 -8.70
N PRO A 232 -3.97 25.74 -7.66
CA PRO A 232 -3.62 24.30 -7.65
C PRO A 232 -4.58 23.44 -8.49
N PHE A 233 -5.54 24.07 -9.20
CA PHE A 233 -6.58 23.39 -9.98
C PHE A 233 -6.61 23.90 -11.42
N ILE A 234 -7.15 23.04 -12.30
CA ILE A 234 -7.55 23.38 -13.67
C ILE A 234 -9.04 23.09 -13.86
N ILE A 235 -9.69 23.84 -14.71
CA ILE A 235 -11.08 23.57 -15.13
C ILE A 235 -11.05 22.98 -16.52
N THR A 236 -11.64 21.79 -16.68
CA THR A 236 -11.75 21.14 -17.99
C THR A 236 -13.03 21.59 -18.70
N ASN A 237 -13.09 21.37 -20.01
CA ASN A 237 -14.28 21.64 -20.84
C ASN A 237 -15.20 20.43 -20.96
N ALA A 238 -15.06 19.45 -20.11
CA ALA A 238 -15.86 18.23 -20.12
C ALA A 238 -16.06 17.65 -18.73
N ILE A 239 -17.23 17.08 -18.51
CA ILE A 239 -17.53 16.19 -17.39
C ILE A 239 -17.71 14.78 -17.88
N HIS A 240 -17.48 13.83 -16.99
CA HIS A 240 -17.63 12.42 -17.25
C HIS A 240 -18.68 11.84 -16.30
N VAL A 241 -19.56 10.99 -16.82
CA VAL A 241 -20.62 10.34 -16.05
C VAL A 241 -20.57 8.85 -16.30
N LEU A 242 -20.64 8.09 -15.23
CA LEU A 242 -20.68 6.63 -15.27
C LEU A 242 -22.11 6.18 -15.05
N TYR A 243 -22.60 5.32 -15.95
CA TYR A 243 -23.94 4.74 -15.90
C TYR A 243 -23.86 3.22 -15.72
N VAL A 244 -24.84 2.67 -15.02
CA VAL A 244 -25.06 1.23 -14.92
C VAL A 244 -26.34 0.87 -15.68
N LYS A 245 -26.24 -0.12 -16.54
CA LYS A 245 -27.38 -0.81 -17.12
C LYS A 245 -27.65 -2.05 -16.29
N ASP A 246 -28.78 -2.07 -15.60
CA ASP A 246 -29.23 -3.20 -14.78
C ASP A 246 -30.35 -3.97 -15.54
N LYS A 247 -30.34 -5.30 -15.42
CA LYS A 247 -31.30 -6.19 -16.09
C LYS A 247 -32.75 -5.93 -15.67
N ASN A 248 -32.93 -5.42 -14.46
CA ASN A 248 -34.25 -5.19 -13.85
C ASN A 248 -34.73 -3.74 -14.06
N LEU A 249 -33.96 -2.86 -14.68
CA LEU A 249 -34.30 -1.46 -14.89
C LEU A 249 -34.56 -1.15 -16.36
N MET A 250 -35.55 -0.33 -16.64
CA MET A 250 -35.91 0.07 -18.01
C MET A 250 -34.85 0.97 -18.66
N HIS A 251 -34.14 1.75 -17.86
CA HIS A 251 -33.13 2.72 -18.31
C HIS A 251 -31.87 2.64 -17.46
N PRO A 252 -30.68 2.90 -18.05
CA PRO A 252 -29.48 3.02 -17.27
C PRO A 252 -29.60 4.12 -16.20
N ILE A 253 -29.07 3.85 -15.02
CA ILE A 253 -29.02 4.82 -13.90
C ILE A 253 -27.61 5.35 -13.74
N ASP A 254 -27.48 6.53 -13.12
CA ASP A 254 -26.19 7.07 -12.72
C ASP A 254 -25.55 6.12 -11.69
N PHE A 255 -24.28 5.81 -11.87
CA PHE A 255 -23.53 4.92 -10.96
C PHE A 255 -23.48 5.47 -9.52
N ALA A 256 -23.54 6.79 -9.35
CA ALA A 256 -23.63 7.42 -8.04
C ALA A 256 -24.89 6.99 -7.24
N MET A 257 -25.92 6.48 -7.91
CA MET A 257 -27.16 5.97 -7.29
C MET A 257 -27.03 4.52 -6.80
N MET A 258 -25.95 3.81 -7.14
CA MET A 258 -25.70 2.46 -6.64
C MET A 258 -25.51 2.46 -5.12
N SER A 259 -25.65 1.29 -4.50
CA SER A 259 -25.39 1.12 -3.06
C SER A 259 -23.91 1.48 -2.74
N ASP A 260 -23.64 1.90 -1.52
CA ASP A 260 -22.29 2.30 -1.10
C ASP A 260 -21.32 1.12 -1.21
N GLY A 261 -21.76 -0.10 -0.89
CA GLY A 261 -20.96 -1.31 -1.07
C GLY A 261 -20.60 -1.56 -2.54
N ALA A 262 -21.58 -1.44 -3.45
CA ALA A 262 -21.36 -1.61 -4.89
C ALA A 262 -20.37 -0.57 -5.44
N LYS A 263 -20.50 0.70 -5.02
CA LYS A 263 -19.59 1.78 -5.38
C LYS A 263 -18.18 1.52 -4.85
N ARG A 264 -18.05 1.08 -3.60
CA ARG A 264 -16.76 0.80 -2.97
C ARG A 264 -16.04 -0.37 -3.64
N VAL A 265 -16.75 -1.46 -3.93
CA VAL A 265 -16.19 -2.59 -4.68
C VAL A 265 -15.63 -2.12 -6.03
N PHE A 266 -16.41 -1.38 -6.80
CA PHE A 266 -15.97 -0.88 -8.11
C PHE A 266 -14.76 0.05 -7.99
N MET A 267 -14.72 0.92 -6.98
CA MET A 267 -13.60 1.80 -6.70
C MET A 267 -12.33 0.98 -6.44
N ILE A 268 -12.37 0.02 -5.52
CA ILE A 268 -11.20 -0.78 -5.15
C ILE A 268 -10.70 -1.62 -6.33
N LEU A 269 -11.61 -2.26 -7.09
CA LEU A 269 -11.22 -2.99 -8.31
C LEU A 269 -10.55 -2.07 -9.34
N THR A 270 -11.10 -0.85 -9.52
CA THR A 270 -10.48 0.16 -10.38
C THR A 270 -9.08 0.53 -9.90
N ARG A 271 -8.90 0.77 -8.60
CA ARG A 271 -7.57 1.09 -8.01
C ARG A 271 -6.55 -0.02 -8.25
N ILE A 272 -6.93 -1.27 -8.11
CA ILE A 272 -6.04 -2.41 -8.36
C ILE A 272 -5.63 -2.47 -9.84
N ILE A 273 -6.58 -2.30 -10.75
CA ILE A 273 -6.27 -2.28 -12.19
C ILE A 273 -5.37 -1.11 -12.55
N LEU A 274 -5.63 0.08 -12.00
CA LEU A 274 -4.77 1.25 -12.21
C LEU A 274 -3.38 1.06 -11.59
N ALA A 275 -3.29 0.39 -10.45
CA ALA A 275 -2.01 0.07 -9.81
C ALA A 275 -1.14 -0.79 -10.74
N ASN A 276 -1.72 -1.80 -11.39
CA ASN A 276 -1.01 -2.61 -12.38
C ASN A 276 -0.58 -1.77 -13.59
N VAL A 277 -1.48 -0.93 -14.13
CA VAL A 277 -1.16 -0.05 -15.28
C VAL A 277 -0.04 0.94 -14.94
N ALA A 278 0.00 1.45 -13.70
CA ALA A 278 0.99 2.40 -13.24
C ALA A 278 2.26 1.74 -12.66
N ASN A 279 2.35 0.41 -12.67
CA ASN A 279 3.43 -0.37 -12.05
C ASN A 279 3.63 -0.01 -10.57
N VAL A 280 2.53 0.09 -9.81
CA VAL A 280 2.56 0.25 -8.36
C VAL A 280 3.03 -1.05 -7.74
N SER A 281 4.00 -0.99 -6.84
CA SER A 281 4.59 -2.18 -6.24
C SER A 281 3.75 -2.75 -5.10
N LEU A 282 3.06 -1.87 -4.37
CA LEU A 282 2.28 -2.22 -3.19
C LEU A 282 1.05 -1.31 -3.08
N ILE A 283 -0.11 -1.91 -2.93
CA ILE A 283 -1.36 -1.23 -2.59
C ILE A 283 -1.79 -1.65 -1.18
N ALA A 284 -2.25 -0.71 -0.39
CA ALA A 284 -2.88 -0.98 0.89
C ALA A 284 -4.35 -0.56 0.85
N VAL A 285 -5.22 -1.38 1.41
CA VAL A 285 -6.66 -1.13 1.48
C VAL A 285 -7.14 -1.29 2.91
N GLU A 286 -7.74 -0.23 3.46
CA GLU A 286 -8.35 -0.29 4.79
C GLU A 286 -9.78 -0.80 4.68
N GLU A 287 -10.09 -1.82 5.49
CA GLU A 287 -11.43 -2.37 5.68
C GLU A 287 -12.21 -2.57 4.36
N PRO A 288 -11.70 -3.38 3.40
CA PRO A 288 -12.36 -3.58 2.11
C PRO A 288 -13.77 -4.18 2.24
N GLU A 289 -14.08 -4.79 3.39
CA GLU A 289 -15.38 -5.37 3.71
C GLU A 289 -16.47 -4.35 4.07
N ASN A 290 -16.11 -3.10 4.33
CA ASN A 290 -17.06 -2.09 4.73
C ASN A 290 -18.18 -1.89 3.69
N SER A 291 -19.42 -1.95 4.16
CA SER A 291 -20.64 -1.84 3.35
C SER A 291 -20.84 -2.98 2.34
N ILE A 292 -20.07 -4.06 2.39
CA ILE A 292 -20.19 -5.23 1.52
C ILE A 292 -20.94 -6.33 2.26
N HIS A 293 -21.91 -6.96 1.58
CA HIS A 293 -22.62 -8.08 2.17
C HIS A 293 -21.68 -9.27 2.38
N PRO A 294 -21.69 -9.93 3.56
CA PRO A 294 -20.74 -11.02 3.87
C PRO A 294 -20.71 -12.16 2.83
N SER A 295 -21.85 -12.47 2.20
CA SER A 295 -21.90 -13.53 1.16
C SER A 295 -21.10 -13.17 -0.11
N LEU A 296 -20.93 -11.88 -0.40
CA LEU A 296 -20.18 -11.40 -1.55
C LEU A 296 -18.67 -11.33 -1.25
N PHE A 297 -18.30 -11.22 0.02
CA PHE A 297 -16.94 -10.88 0.42
C PHE A 297 -15.93 -11.94 -0.01
N ARG A 298 -16.28 -13.23 0.05
CA ARG A 298 -15.41 -14.32 -0.39
C ARG A 298 -15.01 -14.17 -1.87
N ASP A 299 -16.00 -14.02 -2.74
CA ASP A 299 -15.78 -13.94 -4.19
C ASP A 299 -15.03 -12.66 -4.53
N TYR A 300 -15.33 -11.58 -3.80
CA TYR A 300 -14.63 -10.31 -3.93
C TYR A 300 -13.14 -10.41 -3.60
N ILE A 301 -12.76 -11.05 -2.48
CA ILE A 301 -11.35 -11.27 -2.13
C ILE A 301 -10.65 -12.16 -3.17
N GLN A 302 -11.32 -13.19 -3.67
CA GLN A 302 -10.77 -14.04 -4.73
C GLN A 302 -10.49 -13.26 -6.02
N ILE A 303 -11.41 -12.38 -6.42
CA ILE A 303 -11.23 -11.50 -7.58
C ILE A 303 -10.08 -10.52 -7.35
N ILE A 304 -9.97 -9.91 -6.18
CA ILE A 304 -8.84 -9.06 -5.83
C ILE A 304 -7.53 -9.82 -6.04
N CYS A 305 -7.39 -11.03 -5.47
CA CYS A 305 -6.18 -11.83 -5.62
C CYS A 305 -5.87 -12.20 -7.08
N GLN A 306 -6.89 -12.43 -7.91
CA GLN A 306 -6.72 -12.72 -9.34
C GLN A 306 -6.31 -11.48 -10.16
N LEU A 307 -6.76 -10.30 -9.76
CA LEU A 307 -6.42 -9.05 -10.43
C LEU A 307 -5.01 -8.55 -10.12
N LEU A 308 -4.42 -8.99 -9.01
CA LEU A 308 -3.05 -8.64 -8.65
C LEU A 308 -2.08 -9.34 -9.60
N GLU A 309 -1.38 -8.57 -10.42
CA GLU A 309 -0.29 -9.05 -11.29
C GLU A 309 1.04 -9.03 -10.49
N ASP A 310 1.89 -8.04 -10.75
CA ASP A 310 3.13 -7.82 -10.00
C ASP A 310 2.93 -6.98 -8.73
N CYS A 311 1.77 -6.33 -8.59
CA CYS A 311 1.42 -5.54 -7.43
C CYS A 311 1.09 -6.45 -6.23
N LYS A 312 1.60 -6.11 -5.04
CA LYS A 312 1.22 -6.75 -3.79
C LYS A 312 0.12 -5.95 -3.09
N ILE A 313 -0.65 -6.61 -2.23
CA ILE A 313 -1.69 -5.95 -1.44
C ILE A 313 -1.51 -6.21 0.05
N ILE A 314 -1.72 -5.17 0.84
CA ILE A 314 -1.92 -5.26 2.29
C ILE A 314 -3.35 -4.84 2.58
N ILE A 315 -4.06 -5.67 3.33
CA ILE A 315 -5.44 -5.40 3.76
C ILE A 315 -5.44 -5.31 5.28
N THR A 316 -6.06 -4.25 5.81
CA THR A 316 -6.43 -4.20 7.23
C THR A 316 -7.91 -4.47 7.38
N SER A 317 -8.30 -5.24 8.38
CA SER A 317 -9.69 -5.63 8.61
C SER A 317 -9.98 -5.80 10.09
N HIS A 318 -11.17 -5.44 10.49
CA HIS A 318 -11.76 -5.75 11.78
C HIS A 318 -12.87 -6.83 11.68
N SER A 319 -12.97 -7.49 10.52
CA SER A 319 -14.00 -8.50 10.29
C SER A 319 -13.50 -9.91 10.61
N PRO A 320 -14.18 -10.65 11.51
CA PRO A 320 -13.85 -12.03 11.81
C PRO A 320 -13.99 -12.97 10.58
N TYR A 321 -14.77 -12.57 9.58
CA TYR A 321 -14.98 -13.37 8.37
C TYR A 321 -13.73 -13.48 7.49
N ILE A 322 -12.83 -12.48 7.51
CA ILE A 322 -11.65 -12.47 6.64
C ILE A 322 -10.72 -13.65 6.91
N ILE A 323 -10.63 -14.08 8.18
CA ILE A 323 -9.79 -15.21 8.63
C ILE A 323 -10.21 -16.51 7.94
N SER A 324 -11.49 -16.66 7.61
CA SER A 324 -12.01 -17.88 6.98
C SER A 324 -11.70 -17.96 5.49
N TYR A 325 -11.25 -16.87 4.87
CA TYR A 325 -11.06 -16.77 3.41
C TYR A 325 -9.60 -16.59 2.99
N LEU A 326 -8.70 -16.32 3.93
CA LEU A 326 -7.27 -16.12 3.65
C LEU A 326 -6.44 -17.30 4.17
N GLU A 327 -5.32 -17.53 3.50
CA GLU A 327 -4.29 -18.43 4.02
C GLU A 327 -3.73 -17.89 5.34
N PRO A 328 -3.67 -18.69 6.39
CA PRO A 328 -3.22 -18.22 7.71
C PRO A 328 -1.82 -17.64 7.73
N SER A 329 -0.94 -18.11 6.84
CA SER A 329 0.41 -17.56 6.66
C SER A 329 0.43 -16.13 6.15
N TRP A 330 -0.69 -15.62 5.65
CA TRP A 330 -0.85 -14.24 5.17
C TRP A 330 -1.45 -13.32 6.23
N ILE A 331 -1.90 -13.88 7.35
CA ILE A 331 -2.60 -13.14 8.39
C ILE A 331 -1.62 -12.74 9.48
N HIS A 332 -1.55 -11.44 9.75
CA HIS A 332 -0.85 -10.85 10.89
C HIS A 332 -1.87 -10.33 11.88
N VAL A 333 -1.87 -10.90 13.09
CA VAL A 333 -2.80 -10.54 14.15
C VAL A 333 -2.18 -9.43 15.00
N GLY A 334 -2.87 -8.28 15.06
CA GLY A 334 -2.47 -7.16 15.92
C GLY A 334 -2.91 -7.39 17.37
N VAL A 335 -1.98 -7.40 18.30
CA VAL A 335 -2.21 -7.56 19.72
C VAL A 335 -1.76 -6.32 20.48
N ASN A 336 -2.58 -5.78 21.34
CA ASN A 336 -2.24 -4.67 22.21
C ASN A 336 -1.60 -5.19 23.51
N LYS A 337 -0.28 -5.38 23.50
CA LYS A 337 0.45 -5.77 24.75
C LYS A 337 0.49 -4.67 25.78
N GLN A 338 0.47 -3.43 25.35
CA GLN A 338 0.42 -2.25 26.21
C GLN A 338 -0.48 -1.19 25.59
N PRO A 339 -1.19 -0.37 26.39
CA PRO A 339 -2.01 0.69 25.83
C PRO A 339 -1.26 1.56 24.83
N GLY A 340 -1.76 1.59 23.57
CA GLY A 340 -1.19 2.37 22.49
C GLY A 340 0.03 1.76 21.79
N VAL A 341 0.42 0.52 22.11
CA VAL A 341 1.47 -0.22 21.41
C VAL A 341 0.89 -1.53 20.88
N ALA A 342 0.71 -1.61 19.58
CA ALA A 342 0.29 -2.84 18.91
C ALA A 342 1.50 -3.56 18.32
N GLU A 343 1.59 -4.86 18.57
CA GLU A 343 2.53 -5.77 17.94
C GLU A 343 1.78 -6.73 17.03
N PHE A 344 2.40 -7.18 15.94
CA PHE A 344 1.78 -8.05 14.96
C PHE A 344 2.46 -9.40 14.93
N PHE A 345 1.66 -10.47 14.99
CA PHE A 345 2.11 -11.85 15.08
C PHE A 345 1.49 -12.71 13.99
N THR A 346 2.19 -13.72 13.55
CA THR A 346 1.69 -14.77 12.64
C THR A 346 1.21 -15.98 13.42
N PHE A 347 0.44 -16.87 12.78
CA PHE A 347 0.00 -18.10 13.42
C PHE A 347 1.14 -19.13 13.51
N LYS A 348 1.28 -19.77 14.67
CA LYS A 348 2.06 -21.00 14.79
C LYS A 348 1.47 -22.07 13.89
N LYS A 349 2.30 -22.95 13.33
CA LYS A 349 1.82 -24.09 12.52
C LYS A 349 0.82 -24.99 13.27
N SER A 350 0.99 -25.16 14.58
CA SER A 350 0.06 -25.88 15.46
C SER A 350 -1.11 -25.01 15.93
N GLY A 351 -0.89 -23.70 16.07
CA GLY A 351 -1.82 -22.76 16.65
C GLY A 351 -3.10 -22.61 15.86
N GLN A 352 -3.02 -22.66 14.54
CA GLN A 352 -4.20 -22.61 13.67
C GLN A 352 -5.15 -23.78 13.89
N ARG A 353 -4.62 -25.01 14.01
CA ARG A 353 -5.43 -26.21 14.26
C ARG A 353 -6.06 -26.15 15.64
N LEU A 354 -5.29 -25.71 16.62
CA LEU A 354 -5.77 -25.52 17.99
C LEU A 354 -6.91 -24.49 18.03
N LEU A 355 -6.73 -23.34 17.37
CA LEU A 355 -7.75 -22.29 17.26
C LEU A 355 -9.06 -22.82 16.64
N GLN A 356 -8.97 -23.64 15.59
CA GLN A 356 -10.15 -24.24 14.96
C GLN A 356 -10.86 -25.23 15.89
N GLN A 357 -10.11 -26.05 16.65
CA GLN A 357 -10.67 -26.99 17.61
C GLN A 357 -11.37 -26.26 18.76
N ASP A 358 -10.74 -25.25 19.30
CA ASP A 358 -11.31 -24.48 20.41
C ASP A 358 -12.53 -23.69 19.97
N ALA A 359 -12.51 -23.06 18.82
CA ALA A 359 -13.67 -22.41 18.24
C ALA A 359 -14.85 -23.39 18.09
N ALA A 360 -14.59 -24.60 17.61
CA ALA A 360 -15.63 -25.64 17.46
C ALA A 360 -16.18 -26.08 18.84
N ASN A 361 -15.34 -26.20 19.86
CA ASN A 361 -15.75 -26.50 21.23
C ASN A 361 -16.71 -25.46 21.80
N PHE A 362 -16.47 -24.17 21.49
CA PHE A 362 -17.32 -23.05 21.88
C PHE A 362 -18.48 -22.80 20.91
N LYS A 363 -18.64 -23.59 19.84
CA LYS A 363 -19.64 -23.43 18.77
C LYS A 363 -19.57 -22.03 18.10
N MET A 364 -18.38 -21.52 17.94
CA MET A 364 -18.09 -20.25 17.28
C MET A 364 -17.38 -20.47 15.94
N SER A 365 -17.42 -19.48 15.05
CA SER A 365 -16.50 -19.45 13.92
C SER A 365 -15.06 -19.23 14.42
N THR A 366 -14.07 -19.65 13.66
CA THR A 366 -12.65 -19.45 14.00
C THR A 366 -12.34 -17.97 14.18
N GLY A 367 -12.92 -17.11 13.32
CA GLY A 367 -12.76 -15.67 13.41
C GLY A 367 -13.40 -15.07 14.64
N ASP A 368 -14.67 -15.41 14.93
CA ASP A 368 -15.37 -14.89 16.12
C ASP A 368 -14.66 -15.32 17.39
N TYR A 369 -14.18 -16.57 17.46
CA TYR A 369 -13.42 -17.05 18.60
C TYR A 369 -12.11 -16.28 18.79
N LEU A 370 -11.33 -16.07 17.70
CA LEU A 370 -10.10 -15.30 17.75
C LEU A 370 -10.36 -13.87 18.25
N PHE A 371 -11.37 -13.19 17.71
CA PHE A 371 -11.70 -11.83 18.14
C PHE A 371 -12.18 -11.77 19.58
N SER A 372 -12.98 -12.75 20.00
CA SER A 372 -13.39 -12.86 21.41
C SER A 372 -12.20 -13.03 22.35
N MET A 373 -11.27 -13.90 21.96
CA MET A 373 -10.04 -14.15 22.71
C MET A 373 -9.14 -12.91 22.79
N LEU A 374 -8.97 -12.19 21.68
CA LEU A 374 -8.15 -10.97 21.66
C LEU A 374 -8.77 -9.81 22.45
N ALA A 375 -10.08 -9.83 22.66
CA ALA A 375 -10.79 -8.85 23.49
C ALA A 375 -10.67 -9.16 25.01
N ASP A 376 -10.28 -10.37 25.37
CA ASP A 376 -10.09 -10.80 26.76
C ASP A 376 -8.62 -10.61 27.17
N GLU A 377 -8.38 -9.71 28.13
CA GLU A 377 -7.03 -9.40 28.64
C GLU A 377 -6.35 -10.59 29.34
N GLU A 378 -7.13 -11.58 29.81
CA GLU A 378 -6.61 -12.79 30.47
C GLU A 378 -6.39 -13.97 29.51
N SER A 379 -6.64 -13.77 28.22
CA SER A 379 -6.55 -14.84 27.23
C SER A 379 -5.13 -15.25 26.91
N ASN A 380 -4.92 -16.56 26.69
CA ASN A 380 -3.63 -17.14 26.27
C ASN A 380 -3.47 -17.12 24.73
N TRP A 381 -3.57 -15.96 24.10
CA TRP A 381 -3.38 -15.84 22.64
C TRP A 381 -2.00 -16.33 22.19
N GLU A 382 -1.01 -16.37 23.10
CA GLU A 382 0.34 -16.90 22.84
C GLU A 382 0.35 -18.39 22.46
N ASP A 383 -0.68 -19.16 22.79
CA ASP A 383 -0.78 -20.57 22.38
C ASP A 383 -0.97 -20.70 20.86
N TYR A 384 -1.56 -19.70 20.22
CA TYR A 384 -1.93 -19.71 18.81
C TYR A 384 -0.97 -18.93 17.92
N LEU A 385 -0.31 -17.89 18.44
CA LEU A 385 0.49 -16.95 17.67
C LEU A 385 2.00 -17.16 17.94
N GLU A 386 2.81 -17.00 16.89
CA GLU A 386 4.27 -16.99 17.02
C GLU A 386 4.70 -15.66 17.66
N CYS A 387 5.24 -15.73 18.85
CA CYS A 387 6.01 -14.63 19.39
C CYS A 387 7.37 -14.68 18.69
N ASP A 388 7.74 -13.66 17.93
CA ASP A 388 9.11 -13.53 17.44
C ASP A 388 10.05 -13.47 18.65
N VAL A 389 10.72 -14.58 18.92
CA VAL A 389 11.76 -14.68 19.92
C VAL A 389 13.07 -14.18 19.31
N ASN A 390 13.06 -12.93 18.82
CA ASN A 390 14.28 -12.23 18.40
C ASN A 390 14.18 -10.78 18.91
N GLU A 391 14.42 -10.63 20.20
CA GLU A 391 14.96 -9.39 20.75
C GLU A 391 16.48 -9.32 20.50
#